data_68e36ea7e8611290ba10878920688a4c
#
_entry.id   68e36ea7e8611290ba10878920688a4c
#
_cell.length_a   1.000
_cell.length_b   1.000
_cell.length_c   1.000
_cell.angle_alpha   90.00
_cell.angle_beta   90.00
_cell.angle_gamma   90.00
#
_symmetry.space_group_name_H-M   'P 1'
#
loop_
_entity.id
_entity.type
_entity.pdbx_description
1 polymer ?
#
loop_
_entity_poly.entity_id
_entity_poly.type
_entity_poly.pdbx_seq_one_letter_code
_entity_poly.pdbx_strand_id
1 'polypeptide(L)'
;MSSSTSNSEPLRVLVRAMGAGLLILPILVVGYFFGPHVARVDYFRAVADKHARLDSLPSPKVIIIGGSNATFGIDSERLEQALCRPVVNMTIGAGLGFQFMCNELNGHIGPGDLIIATLEFSAY
;
A
#
# COMPACT_ATOMS: atom_id res chain seq x y z
N MET A 1 -52.07 42.98 9.86
CA MET A 1 -51.75 41.56 10.12
C MET A 1 -50.26 41.41 10.00
N SER A 2 -49.57 41.40 11.15
CA SER A 2 -48.09 41.26 11.19
C SER A 2 -47.77 39.80 11.39
N SER A 3 -47.18 39.15 10.39
CA SER A 3 -46.70 37.78 10.51
C SER A 3 -45.35 37.81 11.24
N SER A 4 -45.37 37.44 12.51
CA SER A 4 -44.14 37.16 13.27
C SER A 4 -43.51 35.88 12.69
N THR A 5 -42.61 36.03 11.79
CA THR A 5 -41.71 34.93 11.36
C THR A 5 -40.87 34.54 12.58
N SER A 6 -41.19 33.36 13.10
CA SER A 6 -40.54 32.76 14.27
C SER A 6 -39.03 32.62 14.02
N ASN A 7 -38.19 33.29 14.81
CA ASN A 7 -36.72 33.19 14.83
C ASN A 7 -36.18 31.80 15.26
N SER A 8 -37.03 30.79 15.30
CA SER A 8 -36.66 29.44 15.74
C SER A 8 -35.99 28.56 14.64
N GLU A 9 -36.19 28.91 13.39
CA GLU A 9 -35.62 28.13 12.28
C GLU A 9 -34.07 28.11 12.27
N PRO A 10 -33.38 29.28 12.36
CA PRO A 10 -31.91 29.26 12.35
C PRO A 10 -31.33 28.55 13.59
N LEU A 11 -32.00 28.67 14.75
CA LEU A 11 -31.56 27.96 15.95
C LEU A 11 -31.67 26.44 15.81
N ARG A 12 -32.75 25.94 15.21
CA ARG A 12 -32.94 24.50 14.95
C ARG A 12 -31.90 23.95 13.99
N VAL A 13 -31.56 24.71 12.93
CA VAL A 13 -30.50 24.34 11.98
C VAL A 13 -29.16 24.29 12.71
N LEU A 14 -28.84 25.28 13.53
CA LEU A 14 -27.60 25.32 14.29
C LEU A 14 -27.48 24.13 15.26
N VAL A 15 -28.53 23.82 16.02
CA VAL A 15 -28.54 22.69 16.97
C VAL A 15 -28.37 21.35 16.23
N ARG A 16 -29.00 21.17 15.05
CA ARG A 16 -28.81 19.96 14.23
C ARG A 16 -27.40 19.85 13.67
N ALA A 17 -26.82 20.96 13.18
CA ALA A 17 -25.45 20.98 12.69
C ALA A 17 -24.43 20.69 13.80
N MET A 18 -24.63 21.23 14.99
CA MET A 18 -23.78 20.92 16.15
C MET A 18 -23.92 19.46 16.57
N GLY A 19 -25.14 18.90 16.61
CA GLY A 19 -25.37 17.49 16.90
C GLY A 19 -24.72 16.55 15.90
N ALA A 20 -24.83 16.88 14.61
CA ALA A 20 -24.14 16.12 13.54
C ALA A 20 -22.61 16.20 13.66
N GLY A 21 -22.06 17.37 13.94
CA GLY A 21 -20.63 17.58 14.17
C GLY A 21 -20.11 16.77 15.36
N LEU A 22 -20.88 16.70 16.44
CA LEU A 22 -20.52 15.95 17.64
C LEU A 22 -20.48 14.43 17.41
N LEU A 23 -21.25 13.93 16.45
CA LEU A 23 -21.25 12.52 16.05
C LEU A 23 -20.15 12.21 15.02
N ILE A 24 -19.91 13.10 14.06
CA ILE A 24 -18.95 12.89 12.97
C ILE A 24 -17.52 13.05 13.49
N LEU A 25 -17.26 14.03 14.34
CA LEU A 25 -15.90 14.31 14.84
C LEU A 25 -15.21 13.10 15.50
N PRO A 26 -15.84 12.36 16.42
CA PRO A 26 -15.21 11.18 17.02
C PRO A 26 -14.96 10.07 15.98
N ILE A 27 -15.83 9.92 14.98
CA ILE A 27 -15.63 8.93 13.90
C ILE A 27 -14.40 9.31 13.07
N LEU A 28 -14.24 10.60 12.73
CA LEU A 28 -13.07 11.08 11.99
C LEU A 28 -11.79 10.95 12.83
N VAL A 29 -11.86 11.24 14.13
CA VAL A 29 -10.71 11.08 15.03
C VAL A 29 -10.30 9.62 15.14
N VAL A 30 -11.24 8.71 15.35
CA VAL A 30 -10.98 7.27 15.39
C VAL A 30 -10.41 6.80 14.04
N GLY A 31 -11.01 7.20 12.92
CA GLY A 31 -10.53 6.88 11.58
C GLY A 31 -9.13 7.42 11.32
N TYR A 32 -8.80 8.62 11.79
CA TYR A 32 -7.48 9.21 11.64
C TYR A 32 -6.42 8.46 12.45
N PHE A 33 -6.70 8.10 13.69
CA PHE A 33 -5.74 7.43 14.57
C PHE A 33 -5.58 5.94 14.28
N PHE A 34 -6.65 5.25 13.90
CA PHE A 34 -6.64 3.80 13.76
C PHE A 34 -6.60 3.30 12.30
N GLY A 35 -7.11 4.07 11.34
CA GLY A 35 -7.17 3.62 9.93
C GLY A 35 -5.82 3.62 9.20
N PRO A 36 -5.14 4.77 9.06
CA PRO A 36 -3.94 4.84 8.21
C PRO A 36 -2.69 4.22 8.84
N HIS A 37 -2.63 4.15 10.19
CA HIS A 37 -1.46 3.59 10.88
C HIS A 37 -1.35 2.08 10.71
N VAL A 38 -2.46 1.36 10.75
CA VAL A 38 -2.48 -0.09 10.53
C VAL A 38 -1.98 -0.42 9.13
N ALA A 39 -2.50 0.27 8.11
CA ALA A 39 -2.08 0.05 6.73
C ALA A 39 -0.60 0.36 6.48
N ARG A 40 -0.05 1.39 7.12
CA ARG A 40 1.39 1.72 7.00
C ARG A 40 2.28 0.70 7.67
N VAL A 41 1.91 0.23 8.86
CA VAL A 41 2.69 -0.77 9.59
C VAL A 41 2.73 -2.07 8.80
N ASP A 42 1.61 -2.51 8.24
CA ASP A 42 1.54 -3.72 7.43
C ASP A 42 2.32 -3.59 6.12
N TYR A 43 2.30 -2.42 5.49
CA TYR A 43 3.07 -2.15 4.28
C TYR A 43 4.59 -2.23 4.53
N PHE A 44 5.10 -1.56 5.55
CA PHE A 44 6.53 -1.62 5.90
C PHE A 44 6.96 -3.01 6.37
N ARG A 45 6.09 -3.71 7.08
CA ARG A 45 6.34 -5.10 7.47
C ARG A 45 6.45 -6.00 6.24
N ALA A 46 5.55 -5.87 5.27
CA ALA A 46 5.60 -6.62 4.02
C ALA A 46 6.90 -6.37 3.23
N VAL A 47 7.42 -5.12 3.24
CA VAL A 47 8.72 -4.81 2.63
C VAL A 47 9.86 -5.51 3.38
N ALA A 48 9.87 -5.46 4.70
CA ALA A 48 10.88 -6.12 5.52
C ALA A 48 10.86 -7.65 5.33
N ASP A 49 9.68 -8.26 5.27
CA ASP A 49 9.53 -9.69 5.03
C ASP A 49 10.04 -10.10 3.64
N LYS A 50 9.84 -9.26 2.61
CA LYS A 50 10.38 -9.47 1.26
C LYS A 50 11.90 -9.41 1.24
N HIS A 51 12.51 -8.45 1.93
CA HIS A 51 13.97 -8.39 2.08
C HIS A 51 14.52 -9.59 2.84
N ALA A 52 13.90 -9.97 3.95
CA ALA A 52 14.31 -11.16 4.69
C ALA A 52 14.26 -12.43 3.81
N ARG A 53 13.24 -12.57 2.96
CA ARG A 53 13.15 -13.66 1.99
C ARG A 53 14.24 -13.55 0.92
N LEU A 54 14.48 -12.36 0.37
CA LEU A 54 15.53 -12.12 -0.64
C LEU A 54 16.90 -12.54 -0.12
N ASP A 55 17.21 -12.23 1.14
CA ASP A 55 18.49 -12.53 1.79
C ASP A 55 18.62 -14.02 2.17
N SER A 56 17.51 -14.66 2.50
CA SER A 56 17.50 -16.07 2.93
C SER A 56 17.68 -17.07 1.80
N LEU A 57 17.45 -16.66 0.54
CA LEU A 57 17.46 -17.56 -0.60
C LEU A 57 18.80 -17.53 -1.36
N PRO A 58 19.39 -18.70 -1.62
CA PRO A 58 20.62 -18.77 -2.40
C PRO A 58 20.36 -18.46 -3.89
N SER A 59 21.41 -18.01 -4.58
CA SER A 59 21.42 -17.97 -6.06
C SER A 59 21.68 -19.37 -6.63
N PRO A 60 21.12 -19.71 -7.79
CA PRO A 60 20.31 -18.86 -8.65
C PRO A 60 18.83 -18.79 -8.25
N LYS A 61 18.28 -17.58 -8.15
CA LYS A 61 16.89 -17.29 -7.84
C LYS A 61 16.24 -16.38 -8.89
N VAL A 62 14.93 -16.28 -8.88
CA VAL A 62 14.15 -15.35 -9.70
C VAL A 62 13.67 -14.20 -8.81
N ILE A 63 13.95 -12.99 -9.21
CA ILE A 63 13.56 -11.78 -8.50
C ILE A 63 12.59 -10.98 -9.36
N ILE A 64 11.41 -10.70 -8.86
CA ILE A 64 10.40 -9.93 -9.59
C ILE A 64 10.37 -8.52 -9.00
N ILE A 65 10.54 -7.51 -9.86
CA ILE A 65 10.38 -6.10 -9.50
C ILE A 65 9.26 -5.47 -10.31
N GLY A 66 8.59 -4.47 -9.76
CA GLY A 66 7.50 -3.80 -10.46
C GLY A 66 6.53 -3.10 -9.53
N GLY A 67 5.40 -2.70 -10.09
CA GLY A 67 4.35 -1.99 -9.38
C GLY A 67 3.34 -2.89 -8.68
N SER A 68 2.26 -2.27 -8.24
CA SER A 68 1.19 -2.92 -7.48
C SER A 68 0.48 -4.05 -8.25
N ASN A 69 0.43 -3.98 -9.57
CA ASN A 69 -0.14 -5.04 -10.40
C ASN A 69 0.59 -6.38 -10.20
N ALA A 70 1.91 -6.35 -10.13
CA ALA A 70 2.70 -7.55 -9.88
C ALA A 70 2.68 -7.97 -8.40
N THR A 71 2.52 -7.02 -7.48
CA THR A 71 2.38 -7.32 -6.05
C THR A 71 1.20 -8.24 -5.77
N PHE A 72 0.06 -7.97 -6.41
CA PHE A 72 -1.20 -8.68 -6.18
C PHE A 72 -1.56 -9.66 -7.31
N GLY A 73 -0.95 -9.52 -8.49
CA GLY A 73 -1.29 -10.31 -9.67
C GLY A 73 -0.39 -11.53 -9.92
N ILE A 74 0.75 -11.64 -9.24
CA ILE A 74 1.69 -12.75 -9.44
C ILE A 74 1.65 -13.71 -8.26
N ASP A 75 1.28 -14.95 -8.54
CA ASP A 75 1.41 -16.07 -7.62
C ASP A 75 2.86 -16.59 -7.66
N SER A 76 3.66 -16.14 -6.70
CA SER A 76 5.09 -16.46 -6.62
C SER A 76 5.34 -17.93 -6.33
N GLU A 77 4.47 -18.58 -5.55
CA GLU A 77 4.61 -20.00 -5.22
C GLU A 77 4.39 -20.88 -6.47
N ARG A 78 3.36 -20.55 -7.24
CA ARG A 78 3.07 -21.25 -8.49
C ARG A 78 4.17 -21.06 -9.52
N LEU A 79 4.75 -19.85 -9.57
CA LEU A 79 5.87 -19.56 -10.46
C LEU A 79 7.15 -20.30 -10.03
N GLU A 80 7.40 -20.39 -8.73
CA GLU A 80 8.51 -21.15 -8.15
C GLU A 80 8.43 -22.63 -8.53
N GLN A 81 7.23 -23.23 -8.41
CA GLN A 81 6.99 -24.61 -8.83
C GLN A 81 7.20 -24.82 -10.33
N ALA A 82 6.73 -23.90 -11.17
CA ALA A 82 6.85 -23.99 -12.62
C ALA A 82 8.29 -23.83 -13.13
N LEU A 83 9.07 -22.97 -12.48
CA LEU A 83 10.45 -22.69 -12.85
C LEU A 83 11.48 -23.61 -12.16
N CYS A 84 11.06 -24.39 -11.16
CA CYS A 84 11.94 -25.18 -10.30
C CYS A 84 13.11 -24.35 -9.73
N ARG A 85 12.83 -23.09 -9.38
CA ARG A 85 13.79 -22.14 -8.82
C ARG A 85 13.11 -21.26 -7.76
N PRO A 86 13.83 -20.85 -6.71
CA PRO A 86 13.29 -19.90 -5.72
C PRO A 86 12.83 -18.61 -6.39
N VAL A 87 11.67 -18.10 -6.00
CA VAL A 87 11.09 -16.85 -6.51
C VAL A 87 10.89 -15.86 -5.37
N VAL A 88 11.36 -14.64 -5.55
CA VAL A 88 11.15 -13.53 -4.63
C VAL A 88 10.40 -12.41 -5.34
N ASN A 89 9.23 -12.09 -4.83
CA ASN A 89 8.43 -10.97 -5.34
C ASN A 89 8.77 -9.70 -4.55
N MET A 90 9.70 -8.89 -5.09
CA MET A 90 10.13 -7.61 -4.53
C MET A 90 9.28 -6.43 -5.01
N THR A 91 8.17 -6.68 -5.68
CA THR A 91 7.29 -5.61 -6.16
C THR A 91 6.65 -4.87 -4.99
N ILE A 92 6.63 -3.53 -5.05
CA ILE A 92 6.13 -2.69 -3.95
C ILE A 92 5.03 -1.78 -4.49
N GLY A 93 5.39 -0.77 -5.27
CA GLY A 93 4.46 0.18 -5.84
C GLY A 93 5.12 1.03 -6.93
N ALA A 94 4.43 1.23 -8.05
CA ALA A 94 4.96 1.98 -9.19
C ALA A 94 5.34 3.42 -8.84
N GLY A 95 4.65 4.04 -7.88
CA GLY A 95 4.90 5.41 -7.44
C GLY A 95 6.28 5.66 -6.79
N LEU A 96 7.01 4.60 -6.43
CA LEU A 96 8.39 4.71 -5.90
C LEU A 96 9.44 4.86 -7.02
N GLY A 97 9.07 4.58 -8.26
CA GLY A 97 9.92 4.71 -9.42
C GLY A 97 10.91 3.55 -9.61
N PHE A 98 11.35 3.40 -10.86
CA PHE A 98 12.24 2.28 -11.25
C PHE A 98 13.60 2.33 -10.55
N GLN A 99 14.15 3.54 -10.36
CA GLN A 99 15.43 3.72 -9.67
C GLN A 99 15.39 3.18 -8.24
N PHE A 100 14.30 3.40 -7.52
CA PHE A 100 14.11 2.84 -6.18
C PHE A 100 14.10 1.32 -6.23
N MET A 101 13.34 0.71 -7.15
CA MET A 101 13.25 -0.74 -7.31
C MET A 101 14.62 -1.36 -7.59
N CYS A 102 15.46 -0.70 -8.38
CA CYS A 102 16.84 -1.16 -8.64
C CYS A 102 17.73 -1.03 -7.40
N ASN A 103 17.57 0.03 -6.63
CA ASN A 103 18.36 0.25 -5.42
C ASN A 103 18.06 -0.81 -4.34
N GLU A 104 16.80 -1.26 -4.24
CA GLU A 104 16.40 -2.33 -3.32
C GLU A 104 17.06 -3.69 -3.62
N LEU A 105 17.58 -3.88 -4.83
CA LEU A 105 18.29 -5.09 -5.23
C LEU A 105 19.82 -4.99 -5.05
N ASN A 106 20.32 -3.81 -4.73
CA ASN A 106 21.75 -3.57 -4.66
C ASN A 106 22.40 -4.40 -3.54
N GLY A 107 23.36 -5.24 -3.90
CA GLY A 107 24.03 -6.15 -2.96
C GLY A 107 23.31 -7.49 -2.73
N HIS A 108 22.11 -7.71 -3.31
CA HIS A 108 21.32 -8.92 -3.11
C HIS A 108 21.25 -9.84 -4.34
N ILE A 109 21.88 -9.42 -5.44
CA ILE A 109 21.91 -10.18 -6.70
C ILE A 109 23.17 -11.04 -6.74
N GLY A 110 22.99 -12.32 -7.05
CA GLY A 110 24.06 -13.27 -7.19
C GLY A 110 24.19 -13.85 -8.61
N PRO A 111 25.23 -14.65 -8.86
CA PRO A 111 25.43 -15.27 -10.16
C PRO A 111 24.26 -16.18 -10.56
N GLY A 112 23.75 -16.00 -11.78
CA GLY A 112 22.66 -16.80 -12.33
C GLY A 112 21.26 -16.38 -11.88
N ASP A 113 21.12 -15.31 -11.09
CA ASP A 113 19.83 -14.73 -10.76
C ASP A 113 19.16 -14.14 -12.01
N LEU A 114 17.84 -14.29 -12.08
CA LEU A 114 17.00 -13.75 -13.14
C LEU A 114 16.12 -12.64 -12.57
N ILE A 115 16.19 -11.45 -13.15
CA ILE A 115 15.33 -10.33 -12.78
C ILE A 115 14.21 -10.20 -13.80
N ILE A 116 12.97 -10.25 -13.33
CA ILE A 116 11.76 -9.99 -14.12
C ILE A 116 11.21 -8.62 -13.72
N ALA A 117 11.30 -7.65 -14.63
CA ALA A 117 10.77 -6.31 -14.42
C ALA A 117 9.37 -6.16 -15.04
N THR A 118 8.36 -5.96 -14.21
CA THR A 118 6.97 -5.70 -14.63
C THR A 118 6.67 -4.22 -14.43
N LEU A 119 7.10 -3.40 -15.38
CA LEU A 119 6.98 -1.95 -15.28
C LEU A 119 5.59 -1.48 -15.72
N GLU A 120 4.98 -0.64 -14.91
CA GLU A 120 3.76 0.07 -15.28
C GLU A 120 4.12 1.34 -16.06
N PHE A 121 3.23 1.80 -16.94
CA PHE A 121 3.47 2.96 -17.80
C PHE A 121 3.80 4.26 -17.04
N SER A 122 3.47 4.34 -15.76
CA SER A 122 3.74 5.48 -14.88
C SER A 122 5.08 5.41 -14.11
N ALA A 123 5.90 4.38 -14.36
CA ALA A 123 7.15 4.14 -13.61
C ALA A 123 8.40 4.72 -14.29
N TYR A 124 8.24 5.49 -15.36
CA TYR A 124 9.32 6.14 -16.12
C TYR A 124 9.56 7.57 -15.69
#